data_d43e3f2a85cb6be87f170dcd6c167478
#
_entry.id   d43e3f2a85cb6be87f170dcd6c167478
#
_cell.length_a   1.000
_cell.length_b   1.000
_cell.length_c   1.000
_cell.angle_alpha   90.00
_cell.angle_beta   90.00
_cell.angle_gamma   90.00
#
_symmetry.space_group_name_H-M   'P 1'
#
loop_
_entity.id
_entity.type
_entity.pdbx_description
1 polymer ?
#
loop_
_entity_poly.entity_id
_entity_poly.type
_entity_poly.pdbx_seq_one_letter_code
_entity_poly.pdbx_strand_id
1 'polypeptide(L)'
;PGGAPQLTTCAELGYFGPKGWGFKTSAGYAGARYVEPSLLRRTERIARQGGTTREMFDAFTRQQRLGDAFTLDAALFKTFWFDRSRLTASLILRNLLGDGDTVYSAYESQRVRRIRSGDTLCYAPHATRLTYAYPRSFYLTVSYRF
;
A
#
# COMPACT_ATOMS: atom_id res chain seq x y z
N PRO A 1 5.21 13.82 8.33
CA PRO A 1 4.43 13.43 7.16
C PRO A 1 3.32 12.45 7.55
N GLY A 2 2.18 12.48 6.84
CA GLY A 2 1.10 11.52 7.05
C GLY A 2 1.43 10.14 6.48
N GLY A 3 0.51 9.18 6.62
CA GLY A 3 0.67 7.80 6.11
C GLY A 3 0.62 7.67 4.58
N ALA A 4 0.25 8.72 3.86
CA ALA A 4 0.23 8.72 2.41
C ALA A 4 1.64 8.84 1.80
N PRO A 5 1.88 8.27 0.61
CA PRO A 5 3.12 8.49 -0.13
C PRO A 5 3.35 9.98 -0.41
N GLN A 6 4.58 10.45 -0.27
CA GLN A 6 4.95 11.84 -0.58
C GLN A 6 5.22 12.03 -2.07
N LEU A 7 5.55 10.95 -2.78
CA LEU A 7 5.79 10.93 -4.21
C LEU A 7 5.01 9.78 -4.83
N THR A 8 4.17 10.08 -5.80
CA THR A 8 3.48 9.10 -6.62
C THR A 8 3.65 9.43 -8.09
N THR A 9 3.94 8.42 -8.87
CA THR A 9 4.03 8.54 -10.33
C THR A 9 3.29 7.38 -10.96
N CYS A 10 2.57 7.62 -12.04
CA CYS A 10 1.90 6.58 -12.83
C CYS A 10 2.18 6.83 -14.31
N ALA A 11 2.49 5.75 -15.02
CA ALA A 11 2.59 5.73 -16.47
C ALA A 11 1.61 4.70 -17.03
N GLU A 12 0.90 5.07 -18.08
CA GLU A 12 -0.07 4.20 -18.75
C GLU A 12 0.22 4.16 -20.24
N LEU A 13 0.19 2.95 -20.80
CA LEU A 13 0.30 2.71 -22.23
C LEU A 13 -0.90 1.87 -22.68
N GLY A 14 -1.60 2.33 -23.70
CA GLY A 14 -2.73 1.62 -24.31
C GLY A 14 -2.54 1.51 -25.81
N TYR A 15 -2.89 0.36 -26.36
CA TYR A 15 -2.92 0.11 -27.79
C TYR A 15 -4.25 -0.52 -28.18
N PHE A 16 -4.86 0.01 -29.21
CA PHE A 16 -6.08 -0.50 -29.82
C PHE A 16 -5.78 -0.84 -31.27
N GLY A 17 -5.63 -2.12 -31.53
CA GLY A 17 -5.27 -2.63 -32.85
C GLY A 17 -6.47 -2.95 -33.71
N PRO A 18 -6.22 -3.23 -35.00
CA PRO A 18 -7.25 -3.67 -35.93
C PRO A 18 -7.87 -5.01 -35.47
N LYS A 19 -9.04 -5.31 -35.98
CA LYS A 19 -9.75 -6.57 -35.71
C LYS A 19 -10.12 -6.76 -34.21
N GLY A 20 -10.21 -5.68 -33.43
CA GLY A 20 -10.73 -5.71 -32.06
C GLY A 20 -9.76 -6.23 -30.98
N TRP A 21 -8.49 -6.27 -31.26
CA TRP A 21 -7.47 -6.45 -30.23
C TRP A 21 -7.19 -5.15 -29.48
N GLY A 22 -6.96 -5.25 -28.20
CA GLY A 22 -6.47 -4.14 -27.42
C GLY A 22 -5.64 -4.62 -26.25
N PHE A 23 -4.67 -3.80 -25.91
CA PHE A 23 -3.76 -4.00 -24.81
C PHE A 23 -3.63 -2.71 -24.03
N LYS A 24 -3.57 -2.82 -22.71
CA LYS A 24 -3.34 -1.71 -21.80
C LYS A 24 -2.39 -2.15 -20.71
N THR A 25 -1.43 -1.32 -20.36
CA THR A 25 -0.56 -1.54 -19.22
C THR A 25 -0.41 -0.25 -18.42
N SER A 26 -0.33 -0.37 -17.11
CA SER A 26 -0.06 0.76 -16.23
C SER A 26 1.00 0.37 -15.21
N ALA A 27 1.97 1.26 -15.03
CA ALA A 27 3.03 1.13 -14.04
C ALA A 27 2.91 2.26 -13.02
N GLY A 28 2.91 1.92 -11.75
CA GLY A 28 2.82 2.87 -10.64
C GLY A 28 4.05 2.79 -9.75
N TYR A 29 4.47 3.93 -9.24
CA TYR A 29 5.51 4.07 -8.23
C TYR A 29 5.01 4.92 -7.08
N ALA A 30 5.26 4.48 -5.85
CA ALA A 30 4.97 5.21 -4.63
C ALA A 30 6.21 5.24 -3.74
N GLY A 31 6.79 6.42 -3.58
CA GLY A 31 8.01 6.64 -2.81
C GLY A 31 7.83 7.57 -1.63
N ALA A 32 8.88 7.68 -0.80
CA ALA A 32 8.89 8.47 0.42
C ALA A 32 7.67 8.16 1.31
N ARG A 33 7.43 6.90 1.56
CA ARG A 33 6.30 6.38 2.32
C ARG A 33 6.64 6.26 3.79
N TYR A 34 5.70 6.59 4.65
CA TYR A 34 5.90 6.57 6.08
C TYR A 34 4.71 5.88 6.77
N VAL A 35 4.98 5.32 7.93
CA VAL A 35 3.95 4.80 8.84
C VAL A 35 3.12 5.96 9.35
N GLU A 36 1.80 5.83 9.35
CA GLU A 36 0.92 6.85 9.91
C GLU A 36 1.18 7.01 11.42
N PRO A 37 1.51 8.22 11.87
CA PRO A 37 1.92 8.45 13.25
C PRO A 37 0.73 8.43 14.21
N SER A 38 0.92 7.82 15.37
CA SER A 38 -0.03 7.94 16.46
C SER A 38 0.20 9.24 17.24
N LEU A 39 -0.79 10.11 17.26
CA LEU A 39 -0.74 11.35 18.03
C LEU A 39 -0.64 11.09 19.54
N LEU A 40 -1.22 10.00 20.04
CA LEU A 40 -1.15 9.64 21.45
C LEU A 40 0.26 9.35 21.94
N ARG A 41 1.14 8.85 21.08
CA ARG A 41 2.55 8.62 21.41
C ARG A 41 3.35 9.92 21.54
N ARG A 42 2.87 11.00 20.96
CA ARG A 42 3.55 12.31 20.86
C ARG A 42 2.98 13.33 21.82
N THR A 43 2.27 12.87 22.87
CA THR A 43 1.71 13.74 23.90
C THR A 43 2.75 14.07 24.97
N GLU A 44 2.66 15.28 25.52
CA GLU A 44 3.46 15.73 26.64
C GLU A 44 3.36 14.79 27.86
N ARG A 45 2.21 14.14 28.03
CA ARG A 45 1.99 13.16 29.09
C ARG A 45 2.99 11.99 29.01
N ILE A 46 3.26 11.49 27.82
CA ILE A 46 4.23 10.40 27.61
C ILE A 46 5.66 10.91 27.82
N ALA A 47 5.96 12.10 27.34
CA ALA A 47 7.27 12.71 27.51
C ALA A 47 7.63 12.98 28.97
N ARG A 48 6.65 13.33 29.80
CA ARG A 48 6.83 13.67 31.23
C ARG A 48 6.74 12.48 32.18
N GLN A 49 6.33 11.31 31.72
CA GLN A 49 6.22 10.14 32.60
C GLN A 49 7.61 9.65 33.01
N GLY A 50 7.79 9.48 34.33
CA GLY A 50 9.07 9.16 34.96
C GLY A 50 9.77 7.94 34.30
N GLY A 51 11.09 8.02 34.22
CA GLY A 51 11.93 6.99 33.63
C GLY A 51 12.09 7.09 32.09
N THR A 52 11.42 8.03 31.43
CA THR A 52 11.59 8.26 30.01
C THR A 52 12.72 9.26 29.78
N THR A 53 13.86 8.79 29.28
CA THR A 53 14.94 9.68 28.82
C THR A 53 14.53 10.32 27.49
N ARG A 54 15.19 11.44 27.14
CA ARG A 54 14.97 12.09 25.83
C ARG A 54 15.25 11.14 24.68
N GLU A 55 16.29 10.33 24.77
CA GLU A 55 16.65 9.34 23.74
C GLU A 55 15.56 8.29 23.56
N MET A 56 14.98 7.79 24.66
CA MET A 56 13.88 6.84 24.62
C MET A 56 12.63 7.47 23.99
N PHE A 57 12.35 8.74 24.34
CA PHE A 57 11.23 9.45 23.74
C PHE A 57 11.42 9.68 22.24
N ASP A 58 12.61 10.08 21.82
CA ASP A 58 12.95 10.30 20.41
C ASP A 58 12.85 8.98 19.64
N ALA A 59 13.35 7.87 20.19
CA ALA A 59 13.22 6.56 19.58
C ALA A 59 11.76 6.10 19.47
N PHE A 60 10.96 6.39 20.50
CA PHE A 60 9.55 6.05 20.59
C PHE A 60 8.66 6.85 19.62
N THR A 61 9.06 8.10 19.33
CA THR A 61 8.31 9.03 18.48
C THR A 61 8.84 9.09 17.04
N ARG A 62 10.01 8.47 16.76
CA ARG A 62 10.59 8.44 15.42
C ARG A 62 9.64 7.73 14.46
N GLN A 63 9.25 8.44 13.43
CA GLN A 63 8.38 7.88 12.39
C GLN A 63 9.15 6.88 11.53
N GLN A 64 8.62 5.69 11.39
CA GLN A 64 9.20 4.65 10.56
C GLN A 64 8.95 4.94 9.08
N ARG A 65 9.99 4.84 8.25
CA ARG A 65 9.88 4.88 6.80
C ARG A 65 9.54 3.48 6.28
N LEU A 66 8.62 3.40 5.34
CA LEU A 66 8.32 2.20 4.56
C LEU A 66 9.18 2.15 3.30
N GLY A 67 9.39 0.97 2.77
CA GLY A 67 10.00 0.79 1.45
C GLY A 67 9.16 1.41 0.35
N ASP A 68 9.78 1.74 -0.75
CA ASP A 68 9.10 2.20 -1.95
C ASP A 68 8.26 1.04 -2.55
N ALA A 69 7.17 1.36 -3.22
CA ALA A 69 6.29 0.37 -3.81
C ALA A 69 6.16 0.60 -5.32
N PHE A 70 6.22 -0.50 -6.05
CA PHE A 70 5.98 -0.54 -7.49
C PHE A 70 4.77 -1.41 -7.76
N THR A 71 3.96 -1.00 -8.70
CA THR A 71 2.83 -1.78 -9.21
C THR A 71 2.90 -1.85 -10.71
N LEU A 72 2.53 -2.98 -11.27
CA LEU A 72 2.40 -3.19 -12.70
C LEU A 72 1.11 -3.94 -12.97
N ASP A 73 0.23 -3.33 -13.73
CA ASP A 73 -1.03 -3.92 -14.18
C ASP A 73 -1.02 -4.06 -15.69
N ALA A 74 -1.70 -5.07 -16.21
CA ALA A 74 -1.90 -5.25 -17.63
C ALA A 74 -3.33 -5.71 -17.92
N ALA A 75 -3.83 -5.34 -19.08
CA ALA A 75 -5.10 -5.82 -19.60
C ALA A 75 -4.97 -6.16 -21.08
N LEU A 76 -5.49 -7.30 -21.46
CA LEU A 76 -5.62 -7.73 -22.83
C LEU A 76 -7.08 -7.95 -23.12
N PHE A 77 -7.55 -7.47 -24.24
CA PHE A 77 -8.93 -7.69 -24.64
C PHE A 77 -9.05 -7.96 -26.13
N LYS A 78 -10.08 -8.71 -26.46
CA LYS A 78 -10.44 -9.09 -27.82
C LYS A 78 -11.94 -8.95 -27.99
N THR A 79 -12.34 -8.21 -29.02
CA THR A 79 -13.72 -8.10 -29.46
C THR A 79 -13.92 -8.85 -30.77
N PHE A 80 -14.94 -9.67 -30.82
CA PHE A 80 -15.44 -10.34 -32.00
C PHE A 80 -16.76 -9.70 -32.40
N TRP A 81 -16.89 -9.29 -33.63
CA TRP A 81 -18.12 -8.72 -34.17
C TRP A 81 -18.82 -9.76 -35.08
N PHE A 82 -20.09 -9.89 -34.85
CA PHE A 82 -21.00 -10.66 -35.68
C PHE A 82 -22.07 -9.70 -36.24
N ASP A 83 -22.85 -10.09 -37.21
CA ASP A 83 -23.78 -9.20 -37.92
C ASP A 83 -24.70 -8.39 -36.98
N ARG A 84 -25.19 -9.00 -35.93
CA ARG A 84 -26.09 -8.34 -34.94
C ARG A 84 -25.61 -8.43 -33.51
N SER A 85 -24.42 -8.98 -33.27
CA SER A 85 -23.95 -9.22 -31.93
C SER A 85 -22.44 -8.99 -31.81
N ARG A 86 -22.01 -8.82 -30.56
CA ARG A 86 -20.61 -8.58 -30.22
C ARG A 86 -20.22 -9.39 -29.00
N LEU A 87 -19.12 -10.12 -29.09
CA LEU A 87 -18.49 -10.81 -27.98
C LEU A 87 -17.17 -10.13 -27.62
N THR A 88 -16.99 -9.76 -26.37
CA THR A 88 -15.72 -9.21 -25.87
C THR A 88 -15.19 -10.09 -24.74
N ALA A 89 -13.97 -10.58 -24.89
CA ALA A 89 -13.22 -11.26 -23.87
C ALA A 89 -12.12 -10.33 -23.36
N SER A 90 -11.98 -10.21 -22.02
CA SER A 90 -10.98 -9.36 -21.37
C SER A 90 -10.27 -10.13 -20.29
N LEU A 91 -8.94 -10.14 -20.35
CA LEU A 91 -8.06 -10.67 -19.29
C LEU A 91 -7.38 -9.48 -18.62
N ILE A 92 -7.62 -9.31 -17.33
CA ILE A 92 -7.01 -8.26 -16.52
C ILE A 92 -6.07 -8.92 -15.52
N LEU A 93 -4.83 -8.47 -15.52
CA LEU A 93 -3.76 -8.92 -14.63
C LEU A 93 -3.39 -7.74 -13.73
N ARG A 94 -3.50 -7.93 -12.42
CA ARG A 94 -3.17 -6.90 -11.44
C ARG A 94 -1.97 -7.30 -10.61
N ASN A 95 -1.19 -6.30 -10.28
CA ASN A 95 -0.01 -6.40 -9.43
C ASN A 95 0.97 -7.49 -9.91
N LEU A 96 1.36 -7.46 -11.18
CA LEU A 96 2.23 -8.45 -11.81
C LEU A 96 3.59 -8.59 -11.12
N LEU A 97 4.10 -7.51 -10.52
CA LEU A 97 5.36 -7.49 -9.75
C LEU A 97 5.16 -7.89 -8.29
N GLY A 98 3.91 -7.95 -7.83
CA GLY A 98 3.60 -8.20 -6.43
C GLY A 98 3.92 -9.62 -6.01
N ASP A 99 4.73 -9.74 -5.01
CA ASP A 99 5.09 -10.96 -4.29
C ASP A 99 4.20 -11.20 -3.05
N GLY A 100 3.31 -10.26 -2.72
CA GLY A 100 2.47 -10.27 -1.52
C GLY A 100 3.12 -9.61 -0.29
N ASP A 101 4.40 -9.28 -0.35
CA ASP A 101 5.14 -8.70 0.77
C ASP A 101 5.19 -7.16 0.75
N THR A 102 4.68 -6.54 -0.32
CA THR A 102 4.61 -5.09 -0.43
C THR A 102 3.64 -4.52 0.60
N VAL A 103 4.13 -3.74 1.54
CA VAL A 103 3.28 -3.04 2.51
C VAL A 103 2.51 -1.94 1.79
N TYR A 104 1.19 -2.03 1.79
CA TYR A 104 0.31 -1.01 1.20
C TYR A 104 0.16 0.20 2.10
N SER A 105 -0.17 -0.02 3.36
CA SER A 105 -0.27 1.01 4.38
C SER A 105 0.21 0.50 5.74
N ALA A 106 0.56 1.41 6.61
CA ALA A 106 0.98 1.08 7.96
C ALA A 106 0.61 2.20 8.92
N TYR A 107 0.24 1.85 10.15
CA TYR A 107 -0.04 2.81 11.19
C TYR A 107 0.55 2.37 12.53
N GLU A 108 0.97 3.34 13.32
CA GLU A 108 1.41 3.11 14.68
C GLU A 108 0.22 2.75 15.56
N SER A 109 0.35 1.69 16.36
CA SER A 109 -0.66 1.37 17.35
C SER A 109 -0.82 2.52 18.36
N GLN A 110 -2.04 2.89 18.67
CA GLN A 110 -2.34 3.89 19.72
C GLN A 110 -2.04 3.38 21.13
N ARG A 111 -1.90 2.07 21.28
CA ARG A 111 -1.60 1.45 22.57
C ARG A 111 -0.11 1.54 22.89
N VAL A 112 0.18 1.78 24.17
CA VAL A 112 1.53 1.70 24.73
C VAL A 112 1.57 0.61 25.78
N ARG A 113 2.68 -0.12 25.82
CA ARG A 113 2.91 -1.17 26.80
C ARG A 113 3.74 -0.60 27.93
N ARG A 114 3.30 -0.83 29.15
CA ARG A 114 4.10 -0.52 30.33
C ARG A 114 5.10 -1.63 30.56
N ILE A 115 6.37 -1.28 30.71
CA ILE A 115 7.45 -2.20 31.00
C ILE A 115 8.12 -1.70 32.28
N ARG A 116 8.32 -2.61 33.22
CA ARG A 116 9.10 -2.33 34.42
C ARG A 116 10.54 -2.76 34.18
N SER A 117 11.47 -1.84 34.31
CA SER A 117 12.90 -2.09 34.27
C SER A 117 13.50 -1.72 35.60
N GLY A 118 13.72 -2.73 36.46
CA GLY A 118 14.02 -2.48 37.88
C GLY A 118 12.87 -1.77 38.57
N ASP A 119 13.15 -0.67 39.24
CA ASP A 119 12.15 0.18 39.93
C ASP A 119 11.55 1.25 38.99
N THR A 120 12.01 1.36 37.78
CA THR A 120 11.56 2.38 36.82
C THR A 120 10.48 1.83 35.90
N LEU A 121 9.38 2.58 35.76
CA LEU A 121 8.30 2.29 34.83
C LEU A 121 8.61 2.97 33.51
N CYS A 122 8.79 2.17 32.47
CA CYS A 122 9.04 2.63 31.10
C CYS A 122 7.86 2.33 30.17
N TYR A 123 7.79 3.04 29.08
CA TYR A 123 6.78 2.82 28.02
C TYR A 123 7.43 2.28 26.77
N ALA A 124 6.83 1.26 26.17
CA ALA A 124 7.25 0.72 24.89
C ALA A 124 6.09 0.76 23.89
N PRO A 125 6.37 1.01 22.62
CA PRO A 125 5.34 0.95 21.58
C PRO A 125 4.89 -0.49 21.37
N HIS A 126 3.62 -0.68 21.03
CA HIS A 126 3.20 -1.90 20.35
C HIS A 126 3.72 -1.90 18.91
N ALA A 127 3.84 -3.08 18.34
CA ALA A 127 4.24 -3.24 16.95
C ALA A 127 3.34 -2.42 16.01
N THR A 128 3.98 -1.85 15.00
CA THR A 128 3.31 -1.19 13.88
C THR A 128 2.38 -2.18 13.19
N ARG A 129 1.17 -1.75 12.87
CA ARG A 129 0.24 -2.54 12.09
C ARG A 129 0.48 -2.30 10.62
N LEU A 130 0.73 -3.39 9.91
CA LEU A 130 0.99 -3.39 8.46
C LEU A 130 -0.23 -3.94 7.73
N THR A 131 -0.58 -3.31 6.62
CA THR A 131 -1.55 -3.82 5.65
C THR A 131 -0.79 -4.06 4.35
N TYR A 132 -0.86 -5.27 3.84
CA TYR A 132 -0.15 -5.65 2.63
C TYR A 132 -1.01 -5.40 1.40
N ALA A 133 -0.35 -5.16 0.27
CA ALA A 133 -1.00 -5.09 -1.02
C ALA A 133 -1.59 -6.45 -1.41
N TYR A 134 -2.64 -6.42 -2.23
CA TYR A 134 -3.16 -7.66 -2.79
C TYR A 134 -2.08 -8.35 -3.62
N PRO A 135 -1.96 -9.69 -3.53
CA PRO A 135 -1.04 -10.45 -4.36
C PRO A 135 -1.44 -10.35 -5.84
N ARG A 136 -0.62 -10.92 -6.71
CA ARG A 136 -0.96 -11.07 -8.11
C ARG A 136 -2.35 -11.67 -8.27
N SER A 137 -3.16 -11.03 -9.08
CA SER A 137 -4.52 -11.49 -9.35
C SER A 137 -4.85 -11.33 -10.82
N PHE A 138 -5.74 -12.18 -11.30
CA PHE A 138 -6.23 -12.13 -12.66
C PHE A 138 -7.75 -12.21 -12.68
N TYR A 139 -8.34 -11.55 -13.65
CA TYR A 139 -9.77 -11.57 -13.90
C TYR A 139 -10.02 -11.81 -15.36
N LEU A 140 -10.83 -12.82 -15.66
CA LEU A 140 -11.33 -13.08 -17.01
C LEU A 140 -12.80 -12.65 -17.06
N THR A 141 -13.11 -11.76 -17.98
CA THR A 141 -14.47 -11.29 -18.21
C THR A 141 -14.86 -11.58 -19.63
N VAL A 142 -16.03 -12.15 -19.83
CA VAL A 142 -16.64 -12.37 -21.13
C VAL A 142 -17.98 -11.64 -21.16
N SER A 143 -18.14 -10.74 -22.11
CA SER A 143 -19.35 -9.94 -22.32
C SER A 143 -19.92 -10.20 -23.71
N TYR A 144 -21.18 -10.56 -23.75
CA TYR A 144 -21.92 -10.73 -24.99
C TYR A 144 -23.04 -9.70 -25.08
N ARG A 145 -23.15 -9.06 -26.24
CA ARG A 145 -24.21 -8.08 -26.53
C ARG A 145 -24.87 -8.48 -27.85
N PHE A 146 -26.15 -8.64 -27.83
CA PHE A 146 -27.05 -8.92 -28.96
C PHE A 146 -27.88 -7.69 -29.33
#